data_054dcdaf28c40d8dc5d4b35ef68bb46c
#
_entry.id   054dcdaf28c40d8dc5d4b35ef68bb46c
#
_cell.length_a   1.000
_cell.length_b   1.000
_cell.length_c   1.000
_cell.angle_alpha   90.00
_cell.angle_beta   90.00
_cell.angle_gamma   90.00
#
_symmetry.space_group_name_H-M   'P 1'
#
loop_
_entity.id
_entity.type
_entity.pdbx_description
1 polymer ?
#
loop_
_entity_poly.entity_id
_entity_poly.type
_entity_poly.pdbx_seq_one_letter_code
_entity_poly.pdbx_strand_id
1 'polypeptide(L)'
;MVTRAVQARDNGTMLVEHRGKAPQVHASAYVAPTAVVCGDVQIGADARVLWNAVVTAEDGRVEIGDRCVVMEHALVRGRAAHPVVIGDDVLIGPQAHVNGARIGPQAFIATSAALFPGATVGARAEVRIRGVVHVNSVVPDGGMVPIGWVAVGDRVLPPDRHDEIWEVQRELDFPGTVYGEPRGDDLMARVMPRQTAWLGAHRDDRVL
;
A
#
# COMPACT_ATOMS: atom_id res chain seq x y z
N MET A 1 -27.97 14.13 2.38
CA MET A 1 -28.34 12.85 1.75
C MET A 1 -27.54 11.78 2.48
N VAL A 2 -28.19 10.95 3.30
CA VAL A 2 -27.51 9.93 4.10
C VAL A 2 -27.17 8.79 3.16
N THR A 3 -25.89 8.59 2.87
CA THR A 3 -25.42 7.48 2.06
C THR A 3 -25.65 6.19 2.86
N ARG A 4 -26.59 5.40 2.42
CA ARG A 4 -26.92 4.11 2.99
C ARG A 4 -25.71 3.21 2.86
N ALA A 5 -25.09 2.82 3.97
CA ALA A 5 -24.10 1.76 3.97
C ALA A 5 -24.73 0.53 3.32
N VAL A 6 -24.21 0.13 2.15
CA VAL A 6 -24.68 -1.06 1.47
C VAL A 6 -24.06 -2.25 2.18
N GLN A 7 -24.93 -3.09 2.75
CA GLN A 7 -24.55 -4.42 3.22
C GLN A 7 -23.75 -5.13 2.11
N ALA A 8 -22.57 -5.64 2.47
CA ALA A 8 -21.83 -6.55 1.63
C ALA A 8 -22.80 -7.62 1.10
N ARG A 9 -22.86 -7.77 -0.22
CA ARG A 9 -23.58 -8.91 -0.79
C ARG A 9 -22.86 -10.15 -0.29
N ASP A 10 -23.64 -11.14 0.12
CA ASP A 10 -23.23 -12.42 0.72
C ASP A 10 -22.42 -13.29 -0.29
N ASN A 11 -21.29 -12.76 -0.78
CA ASN A 11 -20.40 -13.42 -1.72
C ASN A 11 -19.19 -14.07 -1.01
N GLY A 12 -19.25 -14.20 0.32
CA GLY A 12 -18.13 -14.74 1.11
C GLY A 12 -16.89 -13.82 1.16
N THR A 13 -17.03 -12.54 0.80
CA THR A 13 -15.95 -11.55 0.88
C THR A 13 -15.49 -11.34 2.31
N MET A 14 -14.19 -11.41 2.58
CA MET A 14 -13.65 -11.24 3.92
C MET A 14 -13.45 -9.75 4.23
N LEU A 15 -14.52 -9.09 4.69
CA LEU A 15 -14.47 -7.75 5.27
C LEU A 15 -14.26 -7.87 6.78
N VAL A 16 -13.28 -7.15 7.30
CA VAL A 16 -12.83 -7.28 8.69
C VAL A 16 -12.88 -5.93 9.38
N GLU A 17 -13.61 -5.85 10.49
CA GLU A 17 -13.51 -4.70 11.39
C GLU A 17 -12.26 -4.83 12.24
N HIS A 18 -11.39 -3.81 12.18
CA HIS A 18 -10.17 -3.71 12.96
C HIS A 18 -10.17 -2.41 13.77
N ARG A 19 -9.91 -2.49 15.08
CA ARG A 19 -9.89 -1.32 16.01
C ARG A 19 -11.15 -0.47 15.91
N GLY A 20 -12.32 -1.10 15.79
CA GLY A 20 -13.61 -0.43 15.72
C GLY A 20 -13.88 0.31 14.39
N LYS A 21 -13.09 0.05 13.36
CA LYS A 21 -13.27 0.60 12.01
C LYS A 21 -13.54 -0.51 11.01
N ALA A 22 -14.53 -0.32 10.17
CA ALA A 22 -14.97 -1.27 9.17
C ALA A 22 -14.74 -0.73 7.75
N PRO A 23 -14.43 -1.59 6.79
CA PRO A 23 -14.30 -1.21 5.39
C PRO A 23 -15.58 -0.59 4.82
N GLN A 24 -15.43 0.41 3.97
CA GLN A 24 -16.49 1.03 3.20
C GLN A 24 -16.26 0.72 1.72
N VAL A 25 -17.11 -0.14 1.16
CA VAL A 25 -17.01 -0.58 -0.23
C VAL A 25 -18.17 0.01 -1.02
N HIS A 26 -17.88 0.69 -2.14
CA HIS A 26 -18.92 1.22 -3.00
C HIS A 26 -19.78 0.08 -3.61
N ALA A 27 -21.07 0.34 -3.83
CA ALA A 27 -22.03 -0.69 -4.26
C ALA A 27 -21.71 -1.30 -5.63
N SER A 28 -21.01 -0.57 -6.51
CA SER A 28 -20.58 -1.05 -7.84
C SER A 28 -19.18 -1.69 -7.83
N ALA A 29 -18.44 -1.62 -6.71
CA ALA A 29 -17.16 -2.27 -6.58
C ALA A 29 -17.32 -3.80 -6.44
N TYR A 30 -16.30 -4.52 -6.84
CA TYR A 30 -16.19 -5.97 -6.66
C TYR A 30 -14.99 -6.30 -5.78
N VAL A 31 -15.22 -7.11 -4.77
CA VAL A 31 -14.16 -7.68 -3.93
C VAL A 31 -14.29 -9.21 -4.02
N ALA A 32 -13.22 -9.87 -4.44
CA ALA A 32 -13.20 -11.32 -4.60
C ALA A 32 -13.39 -12.03 -3.24
N PRO A 33 -14.03 -13.22 -3.21
CA PRO A 33 -14.29 -13.94 -1.95
C PRO A 33 -13.05 -14.25 -1.10
N THR A 34 -11.89 -14.44 -1.73
CA THR A 34 -10.63 -14.71 -1.03
C THR A 34 -9.77 -13.47 -0.78
N ALA A 35 -10.22 -12.29 -1.21
CA ALA A 35 -9.57 -11.05 -0.84
C ALA A 35 -9.92 -10.66 0.60
N VAL A 36 -8.96 -10.06 1.30
CA VAL A 36 -9.15 -9.55 2.67
C VAL A 36 -9.14 -8.03 2.63
N VAL A 37 -10.19 -7.40 3.17
CA VAL A 37 -10.25 -5.95 3.34
C VAL A 37 -10.48 -5.65 4.83
N CYS A 38 -9.50 -5.00 5.47
CA CYS A 38 -9.44 -4.88 6.93
C CYS A 38 -9.28 -3.45 7.39
N GLY A 39 -10.12 -3.00 8.34
CA GLY A 39 -9.99 -1.72 9.03
C GLY A 39 -10.55 -0.52 8.26
N ASP A 40 -9.96 0.67 8.47
CA ASP A 40 -10.37 1.95 7.85
C ASP A 40 -10.01 2.02 6.35
N VAL A 41 -10.67 1.20 5.55
CA VAL A 41 -10.48 1.11 4.11
C VAL A 41 -11.68 1.69 3.39
N GLN A 42 -11.45 2.55 2.40
CA GLN A 42 -12.46 3.04 1.48
C GLN A 42 -12.16 2.56 0.06
N ILE A 43 -13.14 1.95 -0.61
CA ILE A 43 -13.02 1.46 -2.00
C ILE A 43 -14.06 2.16 -2.85
N GLY A 44 -13.59 2.85 -3.89
CA GLY A 44 -14.37 3.69 -4.80
C GLY A 44 -15.26 2.91 -5.77
N ALA A 45 -16.01 3.65 -6.60
CA ALA A 45 -16.93 3.10 -7.57
C ALA A 45 -16.19 2.30 -8.65
N ASP A 46 -16.79 1.18 -9.04
CA ASP A 46 -16.30 0.30 -10.11
C ASP A 46 -14.85 -0.23 -9.88
N ALA A 47 -14.32 -0.12 -8.67
CA ALA A 47 -13.05 -0.73 -8.31
C ALA A 47 -13.16 -2.26 -8.23
N ARG A 48 -12.06 -2.95 -8.47
CA ARG A 48 -11.96 -4.41 -8.44
C ARG A 48 -10.80 -4.82 -7.53
N VAL A 49 -11.07 -5.60 -6.51
CA VAL A 49 -10.06 -6.22 -5.63
C VAL A 49 -10.11 -7.72 -5.88
N LEU A 50 -9.04 -8.26 -6.46
CA LEU A 50 -9.03 -9.62 -6.97
C LEU A 50 -8.54 -10.65 -5.93
N TRP A 51 -8.48 -11.91 -6.33
CA TRP A 51 -8.29 -13.06 -5.44
C TRP A 51 -6.98 -12.99 -4.63
N ASN A 52 -7.11 -13.25 -3.33
CA ASN A 52 -6.01 -13.25 -2.37
C ASN A 52 -5.28 -11.90 -2.23
N ALA A 53 -5.82 -10.81 -2.76
CA ALA A 53 -5.33 -9.48 -2.44
C ALA A 53 -5.64 -9.15 -0.98
N VAL A 54 -4.72 -8.44 -0.32
CA VAL A 54 -4.89 -7.97 1.05
C VAL A 54 -4.83 -6.45 1.08
N VAL A 55 -5.93 -5.82 1.50
CA VAL A 55 -6.02 -4.38 1.70
C VAL A 55 -6.26 -4.14 3.18
N THR A 56 -5.26 -3.60 3.89
CA THR A 56 -5.33 -3.47 5.34
C THR A 56 -4.98 -2.06 5.81
N ALA A 57 -5.83 -1.50 6.64
CA ALA A 57 -5.62 -0.25 7.32
C ALA A 57 -5.23 -0.54 8.78
N GLU A 58 -3.98 -0.89 9.01
CA GLU A 58 -3.47 -1.29 10.33
C GLU A 58 -3.73 -0.20 11.40
N ASP A 59 -3.10 0.95 11.22
CA ASP A 59 -3.27 2.14 12.05
C ASP A 59 -3.43 3.42 11.21
N GLY A 60 -3.34 3.31 9.89
CA GLY A 60 -3.49 4.39 8.92
C GLY A 60 -4.45 4.01 7.82
N ARG A 61 -5.25 4.97 7.40
CA ARG A 61 -6.30 4.80 6.40
C ARG A 61 -5.77 4.32 5.05
N VAL A 62 -6.61 3.56 4.33
CA VAL A 62 -6.42 3.22 2.92
C VAL A 62 -7.60 3.77 2.11
N GLU A 63 -7.31 4.59 1.11
CA GLU A 63 -8.28 5.11 0.15
C GLU A 63 -7.91 4.60 -1.25
N ILE A 64 -8.87 3.93 -1.91
CA ILE A 64 -8.75 3.46 -3.29
C ILE A 64 -9.81 4.18 -4.11
N GLY A 65 -9.39 4.91 -5.13
CA GLY A 65 -10.24 5.69 -6.02
C GLY A 65 -11.14 4.83 -6.92
N ASP A 66 -11.85 5.51 -7.80
CA ASP A 66 -12.80 4.87 -8.73
C ASP A 66 -12.07 4.11 -9.84
N ARG A 67 -12.69 3.03 -10.36
CA ARG A 67 -12.18 2.21 -11.49
C ARG A 67 -10.77 1.67 -11.30
N CYS A 68 -10.31 1.55 -10.04
CA CYS A 68 -9.03 0.94 -9.71
C CYS A 68 -9.11 -0.58 -9.77
N VAL A 69 -7.98 -1.21 -10.11
CA VAL A 69 -7.84 -2.67 -10.06
C VAL A 69 -6.68 -3.02 -9.14
N VAL A 70 -6.97 -3.78 -8.09
CA VAL A 70 -5.97 -4.41 -7.21
C VAL A 70 -5.95 -5.89 -7.56
N MET A 71 -4.88 -6.32 -8.22
CA MET A 71 -4.77 -7.67 -8.77
C MET A 71 -4.37 -8.70 -7.71
N GLU A 72 -4.31 -9.95 -8.14
CA GLU A 72 -4.13 -11.13 -7.29
C GLU A 72 -2.87 -11.04 -6.43
N HIS A 73 -3.02 -11.41 -5.15
CA HIS A 73 -1.92 -11.44 -4.17
C HIS A 73 -1.24 -10.08 -3.92
N ALA A 74 -1.78 -8.98 -4.40
CA ALA A 74 -1.25 -7.67 -4.06
C ALA A 74 -1.50 -7.34 -2.59
N LEU A 75 -0.55 -6.65 -1.95
CA LEU A 75 -0.69 -6.13 -0.60
C LEU A 75 -0.75 -4.59 -0.63
N VAL A 76 -1.83 -4.03 -0.11
CA VAL A 76 -2.00 -2.59 0.11
C VAL A 76 -2.16 -2.35 1.60
N ARG A 77 -1.20 -1.64 2.23
CA ARG A 77 -1.16 -1.43 3.68
C ARG A 77 -1.03 0.04 4.04
N GLY A 78 -2.01 0.56 4.78
CA GLY A 78 -1.95 1.90 5.38
C GLY A 78 -1.19 1.89 6.71
N ARG A 79 -0.44 2.97 6.99
CA ARG A 79 0.29 3.20 8.23
C ARG A 79 -0.09 4.57 8.81
N ALA A 80 -0.06 4.74 10.14
CA ALA A 80 -0.48 5.98 10.80
C ALA A 80 0.21 7.23 10.24
N ALA A 81 1.53 7.20 10.13
CA ALA A 81 2.31 8.30 9.56
C ALA A 81 2.23 8.39 8.03
N HIS A 82 1.88 7.30 7.38
CA HIS A 82 1.86 7.15 5.92
C HIS A 82 0.59 6.40 5.48
N PRO A 83 -0.57 7.08 5.43
CA PRO A 83 -1.78 6.49 4.87
C PRO A 83 -1.58 6.18 3.38
N VAL A 84 -2.30 5.19 2.87
CA VAL A 84 -2.32 4.93 1.43
C VAL A 84 -3.46 5.72 0.80
N VAL A 85 -3.12 6.46 -0.26
CA VAL A 85 -4.09 7.14 -1.11
C VAL A 85 -3.80 6.78 -2.56
N ILE A 86 -4.75 6.13 -3.21
CA ILE A 86 -4.68 5.72 -4.62
C ILE A 86 -5.74 6.51 -5.38
N GLY A 87 -5.32 7.27 -6.38
CA GLY A 87 -6.20 8.03 -7.26
C GLY A 87 -7.05 7.14 -8.17
N ASP A 88 -7.84 7.73 -9.04
CA ASP A 88 -8.71 7.01 -9.95
C ASP A 88 -7.94 6.33 -11.10
N ASP A 89 -8.52 5.29 -11.68
CA ASP A 89 -8.02 4.60 -12.87
C ASP A 89 -6.62 3.98 -12.69
N VAL A 90 -6.26 3.55 -11.46
CA VAL A 90 -4.96 2.96 -11.14
C VAL A 90 -5.01 1.43 -11.22
N LEU A 91 -3.96 0.85 -11.79
CA LEU A 91 -3.75 -0.59 -11.74
C LEU A 91 -2.62 -0.93 -10.76
N ILE A 92 -2.93 -1.76 -9.77
CA ILE A 92 -1.97 -2.40 -8.86
C ILE A 92 -1.83 -3.85 -9.30
N GLY A 93 -0.69 -4.16 -9.91
CA GLY A 93 -0.41 -5.47 -10.53
C GLY A 93 -0.28 -6.63 -9.54
N PRO A 94 -0.26 -7.87 -10.05
CA PRO A 94 -0.15 -9.06 -9.19
C PRO A 94 1.08 -9.01 -8.29
N GLN A 95 0.89 -9.43 -7.02
CA GLN A 95 1.98 -9.49 -6.03
C GLN A 95 2.68 -8.13 -5.76
N ALA A 96 2.11 -7.02 -6.21
CA ALA A 96 2.67 -5.71 -5.88
C ALA A 96 2.51 -5.43 -4.37
N HIS A 97 3.49 -4.71 -3.81
CA HIS A 97 3.53 -4.32 -2.41
C HIS A 97 3.42 -2.80 -2.29
N VAL A 98 2.29 -2.30 -1.83
CA VAL A 98 2.04 -0.88 -1.60
C VAL A 98 1.91 -0.66 -0.09
N ASN A 99 2.88 -0.01 0.52
CA ASN A 99 2.91 0.22 1.96
C ASN A 99 3.10 1.72 2.23
N GLY A 100 2.08 2.40 2.74
CA GLY A 100 2.16 3.79 3.15
C GLY A 100 2.54 4.76 2.04
N ALA A 101 2.01 4.58 0.83
CA ALA A 101 2.37 5.37 -0.36
C ALA A 101 1.18 6.17 -0.92
N ARG A 102 1.48 7.23 -1.67
CA ARG A 102 0.52 8.00 -2.46
C ARG A 102 0.72 7.69 -3.93
N ILE A 103 -0.37 7.39 -4.63
CA ILE A 103 -0.36 7.03 -6.05
C ILE A 103 -1.36 7.93 -6.77
N GLY A 104 -0.87 8.71 -7.70
CA GLY A 104 -1.66 9.61 -8.54
C GLY A 104 -2.56 8.85 -9.53
N PRO A 105 -3.58 9.53 -10.08
CA PRO A 105 -4.52 8.90 -11.00
C PRO A 105 -3.83 8.39 -12.27
N GLN A 106 -4.39 7.31 -12.85
CA GLN A 106 -3.92 6.70 -14.08
C GLN A 106 -2.48 6.14 -13.99
N ALA A 107 -1.95 5.92 -12.79
CA ALA A 107 -0.65 5.29 -12.60
C ALA A 107 -0.73 3.78 -12.80
N PHE A 108 0.40 3.19 -13.19
CA PHE A 108 0.55 1.77 -13.40
C PHE A 108 1.64 1.20 -12.48
N ILE A 109 1.24 0.35 -11.55
CA ILE A 109 2.13 -0.37 -10.63
C ILE A 109 2.16 -1.83 -11.08
N ALA A 110 3.25 -2.25 -11.71
CA ALA A 110 3.33 -3.55 -12.35
C ALA A 110 3.56 -4.70 -11.34
N THR A 111 3.56 -5.92 -11.88
CA THR A 111 3.77 -7.17 -11.11
C THR A 111 4.98 -7.09 -10.20
N SER A 112 4.80 -7.44 -8.93
CA SER A 112 5.85 -7.51 -7.90
C SER A 112 6.61 -6.18 -7.68
N ALA A 113 6.09 -5.05 -8.12
CA ALA A 113 6.64 -3.75 -7.77
C ALA A 113 6.43 -3.47 -6.27
N ALA A 114 7.37 -2.74 -5.65
CA ALA A 114 7.34 -2.48 -4.21
C ALA A 114 7.44 -0.98 -3.92
N LEU A 115 6.43 -0.43 -3.26
CA LEU A 115 6.36 0.95 -2.80
C LEU A 115 6.42 0.98 -1.27
N PHE A 116 7.31 1.80 -0.74
CA PHE A 116 7.58 1.90 0.70
C PHE A 116 7.00 3.17 1.34
N PRO A 117 6.92 3.25 2.68
CA PRO A 117 6.30 4.37 3.38
C PRO A 117 6.86 5.73 2.99
N GLY A 118 5.95 6.68 2.75
CA GLY A 118 6.30 8.03 2.29
C GLY A 118 6.56 8.13 0.78
N ALA A 119 6.57 7.02 0.03
CA ALA A 119 6.70 7.05 -1.42
C ALA A 119 5.53 7.78 -2.09
N THR A 120 5.86 8.54 -3.13
CA THR A 120 4.86 9.21 -3.99
C THR A 120 5.09 8.82 -5.45
N VAL A 121 4.06 8.31 -6.09
CA VAL A 121 4.03 8.03 -7.52
C VAL A 121 3.04 9.00 -8.18
N GLY A 122 3.50 9.80 -9.09
CA GLY A 122 2.70 10.84 -9.75
C GLY A 122 1.64 10.30 -10.70
N ALA A 123 0.80 11.20 -11.21
CA ALA A 123 -0.24 10.85 -12.18
C ALA A 123 0.37 10.28 -13.46
N ARG A 124 -0.21 9.22 -14.02
CA ARG A 124 0.25 8.53 -15.25
C ARG A 124 1.70 8.02 -15.17
N ALA A 125 2.27 7.93 -13.99
CA ALA A 125 3.60 7.36 -13.80
C ALA A 125 3.53 5.82 -13.81
N GLU A 126 4.65 5.20 -14.14
CA GLU A 126 4.77 3.75 -14.23
C GLU A 126 5.87 3.21 -13.32
N VAL A 127 5.55 2.26 -12.48
CA VAL A 127 6.53 1.43 -11.78
C VAL A 127 6.48 0.05 -12.41
N ARG A 128 7.50 -0.26 -13.23
CA ARG A 128 7.53 -1.48 -14.03
C ARG A 128 7.83 -2.70 -13.14
N ILE A 129 7.75 -3.91 -13.74
CA ILE A 129 7.90 -5.20 -13.05
C ILE A 129 9.10 -5.18 -12.11
N ARG A 130 8.88 -5.54 -10.82
CA ARG A 130 9.91 -5.54 -9.78
C ARG A 130 10.63 -4.18 -9.56
N GLY A 131 10.07 -3.09 -10.06
CA GLY A 131 10.56 -1.76 -9.73
C GLY A 131 10.33 -1.46 -8.24
N VAL A 132 11.24 -0.73 -7.62
CA VAL A 132 11.17 -0.34 -6.21
C VAL A 132 11.06 1.19 -6.11
N VAL A 133 10.11 1.67 -5.32
CA VAL A 133 10.08 3.07 -4.87
C VAL A 133 10.37 3.09 -3.37
N HIS A 134 11.56 3.56 -3.02
CA HIS A 134 12.07 3.53 -1.65
C HIS A 134 11.29 4.49 -0.73
N VAL A 135 11.51 4.41 0.59
CA VAL A 135 10.89 5.33 1.55
C VAL A 135 11.14 6.79 1.15
N ASN A 136 10.14 7.64 1.33
CA ASN A 136 10.22 9.08 1.08
C ASN A 136 10.73 9.47 -0.33
N SER A 137 10.57 8.57 -1.32
CA SER A 137 11.03 8.79 -2.69
C SER A 137 9.89 9.22 -3.60
N VAL A 138 10.22 9.95 -4.66
CA VAL A 138 9.24 10.53 -5.57
C VAL A 138 9.47 10.09 -7.01
N VAL A 139 8.43 9.53 -7.62
CA VAL A 139 8.33 9.35 -9.08
C VAL A 139 7.39 10.44 -9.59
N PRO A 140 7.85 11.38 -10.42
CA PRO A 140 7.03 12.51 -10.88
C PRO A 140 5.89 12.06 -11.80
N ASP A 141 4.98 12.98 -12.12
CA ASP A 141 3.91 12.75 -13.11
C ASP A 141 4.50 12.29 -14.44
N GLY A 142 3.94 11.22 -15.01
CA GLY A 142 4.42 10.60 -16.24
C GLY A 142 5.81 9.97 -16.14
N GLY A 143 6.40 9.94 -14.93
CA GLY A 143 7.71 9.32 -14.69
C GLY A 143 7.67 7.80 -14.81
N MET A 144 8.85 7.18 -14.96
CA MET A 144 8.96 5.73 -15.10
C MET A 144 10.09 5.18 -14.23
N VAL A 145 9.80 4.11 -13.50
CA VAL A 145 10.79 3.23 -12.89
C VAL A 145 10.90 1.98 -13.76
N PRO A 146 12.02 1.77 -14.49
CA PRO A 146 12.20 0.62 -15.37
C PRO A 146 12.17 -0.72 -14.62
N ILE A 147 12.08 -1.83 -15.36
CA ILE A 147 12.06 -3.19 -14.79
C ILE A 147 13.25 -3.41 -13.88
N GLY A 148 12.98 -3.75 -12.61
CA GLY A 148 14.00 -4.05 -11.60
C GLY A 148 14.80 -2.84 -11.10
N TRP A 149 14.48 -1.60 -11.52
CA TRP A 149 15.18 -0.40 -11.07
C TRP A 149 14.64 0.12 -9.74
N VAL A 150 15.38 1.05 -9.16
CA VAL A 150 15.08 1.64 -7.85
C VAL A 150 14.91 3.15 -7.99
N ALA A 151 13.74 3.66 -7.63
CA ALA A 151 13.54 5.08 -7.35
C ALA A 151 13.94 5.33 -5.88
N VAL A 152 14.94 6.18 -5.67
CA VAL A 152 15.51 6.52 -4.36
C VAL A 152 15.71 8.03 -4.27
N GLY A 153 15.01 8.69 -3.33
CA GLY A 153 14.90 10.14 -3.34
C GLY A 153 14.17 10.63 -4.59
N ASP A 154 14.82 11.46 -5.38
CA ASP A 154 14.39 11.96 -6.69
C ASP A 154 15.10 11.28 -7.89
N ARG A 155 15.92 10.26 -7.61
CA ARG A 155 16.71 9.54 -8.60
C ARG A 155 16.09 8.19 -8.93
N VAL A 156 16.26 7.76 -10.21
CA VAL A 156 15.88 6.40 -10.65
C VAL A 156 17.15 5.73 -11.17
N LEU A 157 17.59 4.69 -10.48
CA LEU A 157 18.89 4.06 -10.69
C LEU A 157 18.73 2.55 -10.99
N PRO A 158 19.56 1.98 -11.87
CA PRO A 158 19.60 0.55 -12.08
C PRO A 158 20.16 -0.15 -10.82
N PRO A 159 19.79 -1.44 -10.57
CA PRO A 159 20.08 -2.12 -9.32
C PRO A 159 21.56 -2.41 -9.06
N ASP A 160 22.40 -2.35 -10.10
CA ASP A 160 23.85 -2.54 -10.01
C ASP A 160 24.63 -1.30 -9.53
N ARG A 161 23.95 -0.16 -9.40
CA ARG A 161 24.54 1.08 -8.87
C ARG A 161 24.42 1.14 -7.35
N HIS A 162 24.92 0.14 -6.66
CA HIS A 162 24.75 -0.03 -5.21
C HIS A 162 25.26 1.16 -4.40
N ASP A 163 26.42 1.70 -4.74
CA ASP A 163 27.03 2.80 -4.00
C ASP A 163 26.18 4.08 -4.12
N GLU A 164 25.70 4.39 -5.32
CA GLU A 164 24.86 5.55 -5.56
C GLU A 164 23.48 5.41 -4.90
N ILE A 165 22.89 4.21 -4.95
CA ILE A 165 21.62 3.92 -4.26
C ILE A 165 21.84 4.08 -2.75
N TRP A 166 22.91 3.52 -2.20
CA TRP A 166 23.21 3.58 -0.78
C TRP A 166 23.49 5.01 -0.30
N GLU A 167 24.19 5.81 -1.09
CA GLU A 167 24.44 7.22 -0.79
C GLU A 167 23.16 8.00 -0.49
N VAL A 168 22.12 7.82 -1.32
CA VAL A 168 20.82 8.46 -1.12
C VAL A 168 20.02 7.76 -0.03
N GLN A 169 19.98 6.42 -0.05
CA GLN A 169 19.15 5.60 0.85
C GLN A 169 19.47 5.83 2.32
N ARG A 170 20.75 6.02 2.68
CA ARG A 170 21.15 6.22 4.07
C ARG A 170 20.58 7.51 4.67
N GLU A 171 20.35 8.54 3.83
CA GLU A 171 19.79 9.83 4.24
C GLU A 171 18.24 9.79 4.36
N LEU A 172 17.58 8.80 3.74
CA LEU A 172 16.12 8.64 3.76
C LEU A 172 15.59 8.00 5.05
N ASP A 173 16.47 7.66 5.98
CA ASP A 173 16.14 7.10 7.30
C ASP A 173 15.05 5.99 7.24
N PHE A 174 15.36 4.88 6.56
CA PHE A 174 14.44 3.75 6.48
C PHE A 174 13.96 3.25 7.86
N PRO A 175 14.83 3.02 8.86
CA PRO A 175 14.38 2.54 10.15
C PRO A 175 13.47 3.53 10.89
N GLY A 176 13.76 4.83 10.84
CA GLY A 176 12.91 5.87 11.42
C GLY A 176 11.58 5.95 10.73
N THR A 177 11.56 5.95 9.38
CA THR A 177 10.34 6.02 8.58
C THR A 177 9.44 4.80 8.77
N VAL A 178 10.02 3.59 8.80
CA VAL A 178 9.25 2.33 8.83
C VAL A 178 8.90 1.89 10.25
N TYR A 179 9.82 2.07 11.19
CA TYR A 179 9.68 1.53 12.56
C TYR A 179 9.61 2.61 13.64
N GLY A 180 9.92 3.87 13.31
CA GLY A 180 10.03 4.94 14.30
C GLY A 180 11.23 4.77 15.24
N GLU A 181 12.29 4.09 14.79
CA GLU A 181 13.50 3.78 15.57
C GLU A 181 14.76 4.21 14.84
N PRO A 182 15.76 4.75 15.54
CA PRO A 182 17.03 5.06 14.90
C PRO A 182 17.78 3.81 14.48
N ARG A 183 18.61 3.93 13.44
CA ARG A 183 19.52 2.86 13.02
C ARG A 183 20.46 2.45 14.14
N GLY A 184 20.76 1.15 14.28
CA GLY A 184 21.70 0.61 15.27
C GLY A 184 21.71 -0.90 15.22
N ASP A 185 22.74 -1.50 15.83
CA ASP A 185 22.95 -2.96 15.80
C ASP A 185 21.85 -3.74 16.52
N ASP A 186 21.19 -3.11 17.50
CA ASP A 186 20.09 -3.67 18.28
C ASP A 186 18.69 -3.29 17.76
N LEU A 187 18.59 -2.76 16.52
CA LEU A 187 17.33 -2.26 15.94
C LEU A 187 16.18 -3.25 16.09
N MET A 188 16.38 -4.50 15.73
CA MET A 188 15.32 -5.51 15.81
C MET A 188 14.92 -5.84 17.26
N ALA A 189 15.85 -5.78 18.20
CA ALA A 189 15.54 -5.97 19.62
C ALA A 189 14.63 -4.87 20.18
N ARG A 190 14.76 -3.64 19.69
CA ARG A 190 13.86 -2.53 20.04
C ARG A 190 12.53 -2.57 19.30
N VAL A 191 12.56 -2.95 18.03
CA VAL A 191 11.38 -2.95 17.15
C VAL A 191 10.42 -4.09 17.50
N MET A 192 10.92 -5.33 17.67
CA MET A 192 10.05 -6.52 17.70
C MET A 192 9.07 -6.56 18.88
N PRO A 193 9.41 -6.17 20.12
CA PRO A 193 8.42 -6.14 21.20
C PRO A 193 7.24 -5.21 20.92
N ARG A 194 7.49 -4.06 20.29
CA ARG A 194 6.44 -3.11 19.90
C ARG A 194 5.61 -3.63 18.72
N GLN A 195 6.26 -4.22 17.71
CA GLN A 195 5.57 -4.76 16.54
C GLN A 195 4.66 -5.95 16.91
N THR A 196 5.11 -6.85 17.76
CA THR A 196 4.30 -7.99 18.20
C THR A 196 3.11 -7.54 19.05
N ALA A 197 3.29 -6.56 19.94
CA ALA A 197 2.20 -5.99 20.73
C ALA A 197 1.19 -5.28 19.81
N TRP A 198 1.68 -4.47 18.87
CA TRP A 198 0.83 -3.69 17.96
C TRP A 198 0.02 -4.58 17.01
N LEU A 199 0.63 -5.59 16.39
CA LEU A 199 -0.05 -6.57 15.54
C LEU A 199 -0.92 -7.54 16.35
N GLY A 200 -0.68 -7.66 17.65
CA GLY A 200 -1.52 -8.42 18.56
C GLY A 200 -2.98 -7.94 18.64
N ALA A 201 -3.25 -6.69 18.21
CA ALA A 201 -4.62 -6.15 18.14
C ALA A 201 -5.53 -6.92 17.16
N HIS A 202 -4.97 -7.67 16.22
CA HIS A 202 -5.76 -8.52 15.30
C HIS A 202 -6.49 -9.68 16.00
N ARG A 203 -6.20 -9.95 17.28
CA ARG A 203 -6.96 -10.95 18.06
C ARG A 203 -8.42 -10.54 18.29
N ASP A 204 -8.69 -9.24 18.25
CA ASP A 204 -10.00 -8.65 18.51
C ASP A 204 -10.75 -8.30 17.21
N ASP A 205 -10.20 -8.69 16.06
CA ASP A 205 -10.81 -8.45 14.77
C ASP A 205 -12.12 -9.22 14.61
N ARG A 206 -13.05 -8.59 13.91
CA ARG A 206 -14.36 -9.18 13.63
C ARG A 206 -14.62 -9.27 12.13
N VAL A 207 -14.84 -10.47 11.62
CA VAL A 207 -15.32 -10.69 10.25
C VAL A 207 -16.79 -10.26 10.17
N LEU A 208 -17.12 -9.48 9.14
CA LEU A 208 -18.43 -8.84 8.94
C LEU A 208 -19.34 -9.68 8.04
#